data_462cd1c948ffe166623d8c16725247b1
#
_entry.id   462cd1c948ffe166623d8c16725247b1
#
_cell.length_a   1.000
_cell.length_b   1.000
_cell.length_c   1.000
_cell.angle_alpha   90.00
_cell.angle_beta   90.00
_cell.angle_gamma   90.00
#
_symmetry.space_group_name_H-M   'P 1'
#
loop_
_entity.id
_entity.type
_entity.pdbx_description
1 polymer ?
#
loop_
_entity_poly.entity_id
_entity_poly.type
_entity_poly.pdbx_seq_one_letter_code
_entity_poly.pdbx_strand_id
1 'polypeptide(L)'
;TTTTGDDPGFVVSYHESFIAAEAGTPALPLLYTNILNPQTIWTRIADGVTGCFIIDTFTLTVLDTPFANTPASLKECDTDTDGIDEFDLTQADADIIGGQTAVFVNYYLTLALAEAGDPATALASPYTNITSPQIVYGRIEKTLTGCFDITELELIVILSQPLPTYELCDDDVADGLT
;
A
#
# COMPACT_ATOMS: atom_id res chain seq x y z
N THR A 1 -3.99 -0.75 26.73
CA THR A 1 -2.90 0.03 27.36
C THR A 1 -3.53 1.06 28.24
N THR A 2 -3.42 0.89 29.55
CA THR A 2 -3.87 1.86 30.53
C THR A 2 -3.11 3.17 30.32
N THR A 3 -3.80 4.23 30.00
CA THR A 3 -3.26 5.59 29.86
C THR A 3 -3.00 6.28 31.20
N THR A 4 -3.29 5.61 32.29
CA THR A 4 -2.88 6.03 33.64
C THR A 4 -1.57 5.33 33.96
N GLY A 5 -0.50 6.08 34.17
CA GLY A 5 0.72 5.51 34.74
C GLY A 5 0.35 4.69 36.00
N ASP A 6 1.09 3.65 36.30
CA ASP A 6 0.88 2.61 37.31
C ASP A 6 0.50 3.12 38.73
N ASP A 7 -0.54 3.96 38.84
CA ASP A 7 -1.15 4.27 40.11
C ASP A 7 -2.26 3.24 40.39
N PRO A 8 -2.04 2.27 41.28
CA PRO A 8 -2.96 1.15 41.52
C PRO A 8 -4.33 1.57 42.08
N GLY A 9 -4.55 2.88 42.30
CA GLY A 9 -5.79 3.43 42.83
C GLY A 9 -6.84 3.85 41.81
N PHE A 10 -6.49 4.03 40.52
CA PHE A 10 -7.44 4.51 39.52
C PHE A 10 -7.94 3.39 38.62
N VAL A 11 -9.27 3.40 38.38
CA VAL A 11 -9.96 2.50 37.43
C VAL A 11 -10.43 3.32 36.24
N VAL A 12 -9.99 2.92 35.02
CA VAL A 12 -10.41 3.55 33.78
C VAL A 12 -11.41 2.65 33.08
N SER A 13 -12.54 3.23 32.66
CA SER A 13 -13.56 2.57 31.86
C SER A 13 -14.00 3.47 30.70
N TYR A 14 -14.44 2.83 29.61
CA TYR A 14 -14.87 3.51 28.39
C TYR A 14 -16.36 3.24 28.15
N HIS A 15 -17.07 4.24 27.60
CA HIS A 15 -18.51 4.20 27.45
C HIS A 15 -18.95 4.88 26.14
N GLU A 16 -20.09 4.46 25.61
CA GLU A 16 -20.67 5.03 24.37
C GLU A 16 -21.38 6.38 24.61
N SER A 17 -21.72 6.70 25.84
CA SER A 17 -22.45 7.93 26.16
C SER A 17 -22.01 8.53 27.51
N PHE A 18 -22.27 9.83 27.69
CA PHE A 18 -22.07 10.52 28.95
C PHE A 18 -22.85 9.85 30.08
N ILE A 19 -24.10 9.49 29.82
CA ILE A 19 -24.98 8.85 30.88
C ILE A 19 -24.37 7.52 31.33
N ALA A 20 -23.85 6.70 30.41
CA ALA A 20 -23.20 5.44 30.74
C ALA A 20 -21.90 5.67 31.52
N ALA A 21 -21.10 6.68 31.15
CA ALA A 21 -19.88 7.04 31.85
C ALA A 21 -20.18 7.58 33.25
N GLU A 22 -21.23 8.39 33.43
CA GLU A 22 -21.67 8.90 34.74
C GLU A 22 -22.13 7.76 35.63
N ALA A 23 -22.92 6.82 35.12
CA ALA A 23 -23.36 5.62 35.81
C ALA A 23 -22.24 4.59 36.04
N GLY A 24 -21.16 4.64 35.28
CA GLY A 24 -20.07 3.64 35.30
C GLY A 24 -20.46 2.30 34.66
N THR A 25 -21.60 2.25 33.95
CA THR A 25 -22.11 1.02 33.29
C THR A 25 -23.11 1.37 32.19
N PRO A 26 -23.19 0.60 31.07
CA PRO A 26 -22.25 -0.45 30.72
C PRO A 26 -20.89 0.10 30.28
N ALA A 27 -19.82 -0.61 30.58
CA ALA A 27 -18.50 -0.31 30.05
C ALA A 27 -18.26 -1.05 28.74
N LEU A 28 -17.50 -0.44 27.83
CA LEU A 28 -17.10 -1.03 26.58
C LEU A 28 -16.08 -2.16 26.79
N PRO A 29 -16.13 -3.23 25.98
CA PRO A 29 -15.12 -4.30 26.01
C PRO A 29 -13.76 -3.78 25.53
N LEU A 30 -12.69 -4.50 25.87
CA LEU A 30 -11.33 -4.16 25.41
C LEU A 30 -11.18 -4.20 23.88
N LEU A 31 -11.88 -5.13 23.22
CA LEU A 31 -12.02 -5.19 21.78
C LEU A 31 -13.39 -4.61 21.43
N TYR A 32 -13.39 -3.36 21.02
CA TYR A 32 -14.61 -2.62 20.68
C TYR A 32 -14.66 -2.32 19.20
N THR A 33 -15.79 -2.57 18.56
CA THR A 33 -16.08 -2.16 17.18
C THR A 33 -16.93 -0.91 17.21
N ASN A 34 -16.46 0.16 16.58
CA ASN A 34 -17.19 1.42 16.50
C ASN A 34 -18.53 1.24 15.76
N ILE A 35 -19.56 1.94 16.20
CA ILE A 35 -20.91 1.93 15.60
C ILE A 35 -21.15 3.14 14.68
N LEU A 36 -20.31 4.15 14.80
CA LEU A 36 -20.30 5.36 13.97
C LEU A 36 -18.87 5.72 13.60
N ASN A 37 -18.67 6.48 12.52
CA ASN A 37 -17.38 6.99 12.13
C ASN A 37 -17.48 8.46 11.67
N PRO A 38 -16.88 9.41 12.37
CA PRO A 38 -16.18 9.29 13.67
C PRO A 38 -17.13 9.02 14.83
N GLN A 39 -16.64 8.42 15.92
CA GLN A 39 -17.39 8.14 17.13
C GLN A 39 -16.73 8.75 18.36
N THR A 40 -17.50 9.47 19.19
CA THR A 40 -17.05 9.96 20.49
C THR A 40 -17.17 8.85 21.52
N ILE A 41 -16.08 8.60 22.26
CA ILE A 41 -16.02 7.68 23.39
C ILE A 41 -15.84 8.50 24.66
N TRP A 42 -16.61 8.15 25.69
CA TRP A 42 -16.56 8.76 27.01
C TRP A 42 -15.68 7.93 27.93
N THR A 43 -14.64 8.54 28.50
CA THR A 43 -13.69 7.90 29.40
C THR A 43 -14.05 8.31 30.81
N ARG A 44 -14.30 7.33 31.71
CA ARG A 44 -14.45 7.53 33.13
C ARG A 44 -13.17 7.09 33.85
N ILE A 45 -12.57 7.99 34.62
CA ILE A 45 -11.42 7.72 35.48
C ILE A 45 -11.92 7.87 36.93
N ALA A 46 -12.01 6.75 37.61
CA ALA A 46 -12.53 6.70 39.00
C ALA A 46 -11.43 6.30 39.96
N ASP A 47 -11.41 6.96 41.13
CA ASP A 47 -10.60 6.54 42.25
C ASP A 47 -11.26 5.29 42.86
N GLY A 48 -10.49 4.18 42.90
CA GLY A 48 -11.00 2.88 43.40
C GLY A 48 -11.29 2.82 44.90
N VAL A 49 -10.84 3.83 45.68
CA VAL A 49 -11.01 3.89 47.13
C VAL A 49 -12.17 4.80 47.49
N THR A 50 -12.18 6.01 46.92
CA THR A 50 -13.19 7.04 47.26
C THR A 50 -14.43 7.01 46.38
N GLY A 51 -14.32 6.41 45.20
CA GLY A 51 -15.35 6.40 44.16
C GLY A 51 -15.53 7.73 43.44
N CYS A 52 -14.75 8.77 43.76
CA CYS A 52 -14.75 10.03 43.03
C CYS A 52 -14.26 9.80 41.62
N PHE A 53 -14.85 10.46 40.60
CA PHE A 53 -14.49 10.26 39.22
C PHE A 53 -14.49 11.55 38.42
N ILE A 54 -13.78 11.52 37.32
CA ILE A 54 -13.85 12.52 36.26
C ILE A 54 -14.25 11.84 34.95
N ILE A 55 -14.84 12.61 34.03
CA ILE A 55 -15.21 12.14 32.70
C ILE A 55 -14.51 13.02 31.67
N ASP A 56 -13.91 12.38 30.68
CA ASP A 56 -13.31 13.02 29.51
C ASP A 56 -13.75 12.30 28.24
N THR A 57 -13.40 12.81 27.08
CA THR A 57 -13.78 12.22 25.81
C THR A 57 -12.62 12.16 24.85
N PHE A 58 -12.67 11.17 23.94
CA PHE A 58 -11.85 11.14 22.74
C PHE A 58 -12.67 10.65 21.54
N THR A 59 -12.16 10.89 20.35
CA THR A 59 -12.81 10.49 19.11
C THR A 59 -12.10 9.28 18.52
N LEU A 60 -12.87 8.23 18.21
CA LEU A 60 -12.43 7.14 17.33
C LEU A 60 -12.74 7.50 15.88
N THR A 61 -11.75 7.40 15.02
CA THR A 61 -11.91 7.61 13.59
C THR A 61 -11.31 6.41 12.86
N VAL A 62 -12.11 5.76 12.04
CA VAL A 62 -11.64 4.76 11.08
C VAL A 62 -11.28 5.49 9.80
N LEU A 63 -10.05 5.33 9.36
CA LEU A 63 -9.53 5.97 8.17
C LEU A 63 -9.73 5.07 6.96
N ASP A 64 -10.07 5.67 5.81
CA ASP A 64 -10.17 4.93 4.55
C ASP A 64 -8.78 4.47 4.11
N THR A 65 -8.67 3.20 3.76
CA THR A 65 -7.49 2.66 3.06
C THR A 65 -7.61 2.94 1.56
N PRO A 66 -6.50 3.22 0.87
CA PRO A 66 -6.52 3.16 -0.58
C PRO A 66 -6.71 1.70 -1.04
N PHE A 67 -6.98 1.49 -2.30
CA PHE A 67 -6.90 0.17 -2.93
C PHE A 67 -5.94 0.24 -4.12
N ALA A 68 -5.13 -0.79 -4.30
CA ALA A 68 -4.18 -0.90 -5.39
C ALA A 68 -4.84 -1.67 -6.54
N ASN A 69 -5.05 -1.00 -7.70
CA ASN A 69 -5.46 -1.73 -8.89
C ASN A 69 -4.26 -2.47 -9.47
N THR A 70 -4.51 -3.62 -10.11
CA THR A 70 -3.48 -4.35 -10.82
C THR A 70 -3.14 -3.62 -12.13
N PRO A 71 -1.90 -3.13 -12.32
CA PRO A 71 -1.49 -2.46 -13.54
C PRO A 71 -1.24 -3.45 -14.66
N ALA A 72 -1.20 -2.95 -15.91
CA ALA A 72 -0.63 -3.71 -17.02
C ALA A 72 0.87 -3.93 -16.81
N SER A 73 1.41 -5.06 -17.35
CA SER A 73 2.86 -5.28 -17.32
C SER A 73 3.60 -4.21 -18.15
N LEU A 74 4.72 -3.71 -17.64
CA LEU A 74 5.62 -2.85 -18.40
C LEU A 74 6.50 -3.70 -19.31
N LYS A 75 6.73 -3.23 -20.52
CA LYS A 75 7.44 -3.98 -21.57
C LYS A 75 8.46 -3.09 -22.23
N GLU A 76 9.72 -3.53 -22.25
CA GLU A 76 10.81 -2.90 -22.98
C GLU A 76 11.38 -3.84 -24.02
N CYS A 77 12.00 -3.28 -25.07
CA CYS A 77 12.59 -4.06 -26.16
C CYS A 77 14.08 -4.28 -25.87
N ASP A 78 14.48 -5.54 -25.74
CA ASP A 78 15.87 -5.94 -25.61
C ASP A 78 16.66 -5.61 -26.88
N THR A 79 17.67 -4.76 -26.76
CA THR A 79 18.49 -4.31 -27.90
C THR A 79 19.81 -5.05 -28.02
N ASP A 80 20.29 -5.73 -26.98
CA ASP A 80 21.56 -6.42 -26.91
C ASP A 80 21.45 -7.92 -26.55
N THR A 81 20.22 -8.39 -26.30
CA THR A 81 19.88 -9.81 -26.04
C THR A 81 20.34 -10.35 -24.70
N ASP A 82 20.52 -9.48 -23.70
CA ASP A 82 20.90 -9.89 -22.34
C ASP A 82 19.72 -10.05 -21.37
N GLY A 83 18.52 -9.63 -21.77
CA GLY A 83 17.28 -9.71 -20.97
C GLY A 83 17.18 -8.64 -19.90
N ILE A 84 18.01 -7.61 -19.98
CA ILE A 84 18.08 -6.50 -19.02
C ILE A 84 17.79 -5.18 -19.71
N ASP A 85 16.92 -4.35 -19.12
CA ASP A 85 16.62 -3.01 -19.64
C ASP A 85 16.17 -2.07 -18.52
N GLU A 86 16.03 -0.79 -18.80
CA GLU A 86 15.57 0.23 -17.88
C GLU A 86 14.05 0.47 -18.02
N PHE A 87 13.32 0.36 -16.92
CA PHE A 87 11.87 0.57 -16.86
C PHE A 87 11.54 1.87 -16.13
N ASP A 88 10.75 2.72 -16.75
CA ASP A 88 10.11 3.83 -16.05
C ASP A 88 8.88 3.31 -15.28
N LEU A 89 9.07 2.99 -14.00
CA LEU A 89 8.02 2.43 -13.14
C LEU A 89 6.82 3.38 -12.99
N THR A 90 7.02 4.69 -13.15
CA THR A 90 5.95 5.69 -12.99
C THR A 90 4.86 5.58 -14.06
N GLN A 91 5.11 4.86 -15.15
CA GLN A 91 4.10 4.56 -16.17
C GLN A 91 2.94 3.72 -15.61
N ALA A 92 3.17 2.92 -14.55
CA ALA A 92 2.13 2.12 -13.91
C ALA A 92 1.32 2.91 -12.85
N ASP A 93 1.76 4.12 -12.45
CA ASP A 93 1.12 4.89 -11.37
C ASP A 93 -0.36 5.14 -11.63
N ALA A 94 -0.70 5.57 -12.85
CA ALA A 94 -2.09 5.91 -13.20
C ALA A 94 -3.02 4.69 -13.10
N ASP A 95 -2.54 3.52 -13.52
CA ASP A 95 -3.30 2.27 -13.43
C ASP A 95 -3.48 1.86 -11.97
N ILE A 96 -2.41 1.88 -11.17
CA ILE A 96 -2.45 1.51 -9.74
C ILE A 96 -3.38 2.45 -8.97
N ILE A 97 -3.28 3.76 -9.21
CA ILE A 97 -4.07 4.79 -8.52
C ILE A 97 -5.55 4.70 -8.88
N GLY A 98 -5.89 4.42 -10.16
CA GLY A 98 -7.29 4.27 -10.59
C GLY A 98 -8.17 5.48 -10.31
N GLY A 99 -7.64 6.71 -10.37
CA GLY A 99 -8.37 7.95 -10.14
C GLY A 99 -8.56 8.34 -8.67
N GLN A 100 -7.97 7.63 -7.71
CA GLN A 100 -7.94 8.02 -6.31
C GLN A 100 -7.11 9.29 -6.11
N THR A 101 -7.45 10.09 -5.09
CA THR A 101 -6.78 11.36 -4.78
C THR A 101 -6.04 11.29 -3.44
N ALA A 102 -5.06 12.20 -3.26
CA ALA A 102 -4.24 12.26 -2.05
C ALA A 102 -3.52 10.93 -1.74
N VAL A 103 -3.05 10.27 -2.79
CA VAL A 103 -2.26 9.04 -2.74
C VAL A 103 -0.98 9.20 -3.56
N PHE A 104 0.01 8.38 -3.27
CA PHE A 104 1.23 8.25 -4.06
C PHE A 104 1.62 6.77 -4.15
N VAL A 105 2.46 6.43 -5.12
CA VAL A 105 2.96 5.07 -5.33
C VAL A 105 4.47 5.05 -5.15
N ASN A 106 4.97 4.05 -4.44
CA ASN A 106 6.39 3.68 -4.40
C ASN A 106 6.53 2.21 -4.79
N TYR A 107 7.67 1.86 -5.38
CA TYR A 107 7.95 0.51 -5.85
C TYR A 107 9.03 -0.16 -5.02
N TYR A 108 8.91 -1.47 -4.82
CA TYR A 108 9.81 -2.25 -3.97
C TYR A 108 10.15 -3.59 -4.61
N LEU A 109 11.35 -4.09 -4.31
CA LEU A 109 11.82 -5.36 -4.89
C LEU A 109 11.07 -6.59 -4.33
N THR A 110 10.58 -6.51 -3.09
CA THR A 110 9.89 -7.63 -2.43
C THR A 110 8.64 -7.14 -1.69
N LEU A 111 7.68 -8.05 -1.50
CA LEU A 111 6.47 -7.77 -0.72
C LEU A 111 6.81 -7.28 0.70
N ALA A 112 7.78 -7.90 1.37
CA ALA A 112 8.17 -7.50 2.73
C ALA A 112 8.72 -6.06 2.81
N LEU A 113 9.45 -5.60 1.78
CA LEU A 113 9.90 -4.20 1.69
C LEU A 113 8.74 -3.26 1.43
N ALA A 114 7.79 -3.65 0.57
CA ALA A 114 6.58 -2.88 0.32
C ALA A 114 5.69 -2.78 1.57
N GLU A 115 5.55 -3.85 2.35
CA GLU A 115 4.83 -3.84 3.64
C GLU A 115 5.52 -2.92 4.66
N ALA A 116 6.86 -2.95 4.73
CA ALA A 116 7.63 -2.07 5.61
C ALA A 116 7.51 -0.58 5.20
N GLY A 117 7.44 -0.30 3.90
CA GLY A 117 7.24 1.05 3.36
C GLY A 117 8.39 2.02 3.62
N ASP A 118 9.61 1.51 3.87
CA ASP A 118 10.79 2.36 4.07
C ASP A 118 11.21 3.03 2.76
N PRO A 119 11.14 4.37 2.65
CA PRO A 119 11.53 5.09 1.45
C PRO A 119 12.99 4.85 1.02
N ALA A 120 13.87 4.49 1.96
CA ALA A 120 15.27 4.21 1.67
C ALA A 120 15.46 2.90 0.88
N THR A 121 14.47 2.01 0.88
CA THR A 121 14.47 0.74 0.14
C THR A 121 13.57 0.76 -1.09
N ALA A 122 12.93 1.90 -1.38
CA ALA A 122 12.15 2.08 -2.58
C ALA A 122 13.04 2.06 -3.82
N LEU A 123 12.53 1.46 -4.89
CA LEU A 123 13.20 1.43 -6.18
C LEU A 123 13.17 2.83 -6.82
N ALA A 124 14.30 3.25 -7.38
CA ALA A 124 14.34 4.47 -8.18
C ALA A 124 13.65 4.23 -9.55
N SER A 125 13.13 5.28 -10.16
CA SER A 125 12.69 5.23 -11.56
C SER A 125 13.59 6.19 -12.37
N PRO A 126 14.19 5.74 -13.49
CA PRO A 126 14.08 4.39 -14.05
C PRO A 126 14.77 3.32 -13.19
N TYR A 127 14.28 2.09 -13.32
CA TYR A 127 14.77 0.90 -12.62
C TYR A 127 15.28 -0.13 -13.63
N THR A 128 16.50 -0.63 -13.44
CA THR A 128 17.05 -1.72 -14.26
C THR A 128 16.65 -3.06 -13.67
N ASN A 129 15.95 -3.89 -14.43
CA ASN A 129 15.55 -5.22 -14.00
C ASN A 129 16.76 -6.14 -13.77
N ILE A 130 16.58 -7.19 -12.98
CA ILE A 130 17.62 -8.21 -12.71
C ILE A 130 17.29 -9.56 -13.34
N THR A 131 16.08 -9.76 -13.78
CA THR A 131 15.58 -10.94 -14.51
C THR A 131 14.44 -10.53 -15.41
N SER A 132 14.14 -11.32 -16.45
CA SER A 132 12.94 -11.12 -17.28
C SER A 132 12.19 -12.45 -17.44
N PRO A 133 10.89 -12.54 -17.09
CA PRO A 133 10.10 -11.51 -16.38
C PRO A 133 10.53 -11.31 -14.92
N GLN A 134 10.26 -10.13 -14.37
CA GLN A 134 10.49 -9.79 -12.98
C GLN A 134 9.22 -9.21 -12.36
N ILE A 135 8.89 -9.59 -11.12
CA ILE A 135 7.85 -8.95 -10.33
C ILE A 135 8.48 -7.95 -9.37
N VAL A 136 7.94 -6.74 -9.34
CA VAL A 136 8.15 -5.72 -8.32
C VAL A 136 6.80 -5.36 -7.69
N TYR A 137 6.82 -4.73 -6.51
CA TYR A 137 5.62 -4.45 -5.72
C TYR A 137 5.35 -2.95 -5.67
N GLY A 138 4.20 -2.54 -6.22
CA GLY A 138 3.70 -1.17 -6.12
C GLY A 138 2.90 -1.00 -4.83
N ARG A 139 3.34 -0.09 -3.94
CA ARG A 139 2.65 0.32 -2.72
C ARG A 139 1.98 1.66 -2.96
N ILE A 140 0.64 1.69 -2.95
CA ILE A 140 -0.15 2.92 -2.94
C ILE A 140 -0.41 3.32 -1.49
N GLU A 141 -0.14 4.58 -1.15
CA GLU A 141 -0.28 5.08 0.22
C GLU A 141 -1.02 6.42 0.26
N LYS A 142 -1.89 6.59 1.25
CA LYS A 142 -2.58 7.86 1.55
C LYS A 142 -1.61 8.85 2.20
N THR A 143 -1.43 10.02 1.58
CA THR A 143 -0.49 11.07 2.02
C THR A 143 -0.71 11.52 3.47
N LEU A 144 -1.97 11.58 3.93
CA LEU A 144 -2.31 12.13 5.26
C LEU A 144 -2.37 11.06 6.36
N THR A 145 -2.65 9.81 6.02
CA THR A 145 -2.97 8.77 7.01
C THR A 145 -1.92 7.67 7.08
N GLY A 146 -1.11 7.50 6.03
CA GLY A 146 -0.18 6.39 5.91
C GLY A 146 -0.84 5.04 5.67
N CYS A 147 -2.18 5.00 5.53
CA CYS A 147 -2.87 3.77 5.13
C CYS A 147 -2.47 3.38 3.71
N PHE A 148 -2.23 2.10 3.47
CA PHE A 148 -1.68 1.63 2.20
C PHE A 148 -2.33 0.32 1.74
N ASP A 149 -2.12 0.02 0.46
CA ASP A 149 -2.38 -1.27 -0.18
C ASP A 149 -1.25 -1.59 -1.17
N ILE A 150 -1.12 -2.85 -1.60
CA ILE A 150 0.00 -3.31 -2.41
C ILE A 150 -0.51 -4.13 -3.59
N THR A 151 0.11 -3.94 -4.75
CA THR A 151 -0.12 -4.76 -5.96
C THR A 151 1.21 -5.19 -6.58
N GLU A 152 1.15 -6.23 -7.40
CA GLU A 152 2.28 -6.68 -8.19
C GLU A 152 2.34 -5.91 -9.53
N LEU A 153 3.55 -5.60 -9.98
CA LEU A 153 3.85 -5.06 -11.30
C LEU A 153 4.86 -5.99 -11.96
N GLU A 154 4.50 -6.53 -13.12
CA GLU A 154 5.37 -7.37 -13.91
C GLU A 154 6.17 -6.55 -14.93
N LEU A 155 7.49 -6.76 -14.95
CA LEU A 155 8.44 -6.17 -15.90
C LEU A 155 8.88 -7.25 -16.89
N ILE A 156 8.76 -6.98 -18.18
CA ILE A 156 9.07 -7.94 -19.24
C ILE A 156 10.00 -7.29 -20.26
N VAL A 157 11.17 -7.85 -20.45
CA VAL A 157 12.05 -7.52 -21.58
C VAL A 157 11.71 -8.43 -22.76
N ILE A 158 11.34 -7.83 -23.88
CA ILE A 158 10.98 -8.55 -25.11
C ILE A 158 12.22 -8.69 -25.98
N LEU A 159 12.67 -9.91 -26.15
CA LEU A 159 13.79 -10.20 -27.05
C LEU A 159 13.43 -9.77 -28.49
N SER A 160 14.25 -8.90 -29.10
CA SER A 160 14.14 -8.58 -30.51
C SER A 160 14.54 -9.82 -31.31
N GLN A 161 13.55 -10.45 -31.94
CA GLN A 161 13.87 -11.53 -32.90
C GLN A 161 14.40 -10.89 -34.15
N PRO A 162 15.60 -11.28 -34.66
CA PRO A 162 16.01 -10.87 -35.96
C PRO A 162 15.00 -11.38 -36.99
N LEU A 163 14.58 -10.51 -37.91
CA LEU A 163 13.70 -10.92 -38.98
C LEU A 163 14.38 -12.09 -39.73
N PRO A 164 13.64 -13.18 -40.01
CA PRO A 164 14.21 -14.27 -40.77
C PRO A 164 14.69 -13.70 -42.12
N THR A 165 15.97 -13.93 -42.44
CA THR A 165 16.51 -13.65 -43.77
C THR A 165 15.81 -14.61 -44.73
N TYR A 166 14.98 -14.07 -45.60
CA TYR A 166 14.46 -14.84 -46.72
C TYR A 166 15.53 -14.87 -47.81
N GLU A 167 16.08 -16.04 -48.07
CA GLU A 167 16.81 -16.28 -49.29
C GLU A 167 15.78 -16.52 -50.39
N LEU A 168 15.63 -15.55 -51.27
CA LEU A 168 14.88 -15.72 -52.52
C LEU A 168 15.79 -16.42 -53.52
N CYS A 169 15.33 -17.55 -54.02
CA CYS A 169 16.03 -18.17 -55.16
C CYS A 169 15.87 -17.25 -56.39
N ASP A 170 16.99 -16.87 -56.98
CA ASP A 170 17.02 -16.21 -58.25
C ASP A 170 16.34 -17.12 -59.33
N ASP A 171 15.68 -16.52 -60.29
CA ASP A 171 15.10 -17.28 -61.39
C ASP A 171 16.19 -17.81 -62.29
N ASP A 172 15.82 -18.46 -63.38
CA ASP A 172 16.79 -19.08 -64.34
C ASP A 172 17.74 -18.08 -65.01
N VAL A 173 17.60 -16.79 -64.74
CA VAL A 173 18.45 -15.72 -65.25
C VAL A 173 19.13 -15.04 -64.04
N ALA A 174 20.39 -15.33 -63.77
CA ALA A 174 21.17 -14.80 -62.64
C ALA A 174 21.43 -13.30 -62.84
N ASP A 175 20.35 -12.49 -62.70
CA ASP A 175 20.39 -11.01 -62.74
C ASP A 175 20.18 -10.34 -61.41
N GLY A 176 19.97 -11.12 -60.35
CA GLY A 176 19.70 -10.62 -58.97
C GLY A 176 18.30 -10.04 -58.77
N LEU A 177 17.35 -10.33 -59.68
CA LEU A 177 15.95 -9.92 -59.62
C LEU A 177 15.05 -11.16 -59.48
N THR A 178 14.00 -11.08 -58.66
CA THR A 178 12.98 -12.12 -58.46
C THR A 178 11.62 -11.63 -58.88
#